data_791ea660c0bd48b49030c5d202a4165d
#
_entry.id   791ea660c0bd48b49030c5d202a4165d
#
_cell.length_a   1.000
_cell.length_b   1.000
_cell.length_c   1.000
_cell.angle_alpha   90.00
_cell.angle_beta   90.00
_cell.angle_gamma   90.00
#
_symmetry.space_group_name_H-M   'P 1'
#
loop_
_entity.id
_entity.type
_entity.pdbx_description
1 polymer ?
#
loop_
_entity_poly.entity_id
_entity_poly.type
_entity_poly.pdbx_seq_one_letter_code
_entity_poly.pdbx_strand_id
1 'polypeptide(L)'
;MSVRNVLVLGDSPHAAGLLEQLDQDPGSQRQPNASELPDVAILAGSGEGDLAVAMSLLESDRPLIVVAGPHLAAAAVHRRALVASDARATIRCWLPAVRELTPLEKTLAPAPSLRVDRADNRPVEDLLFDDLARLGRLAGRFDQVNATLGPSGTVKLESDLGSDATWTLRPTNGPAEVTLLVGDKPLDLQQSTGDDPETEWLEMANGASHLELEELIDVVETFAAIQESARRQRAIDLHHEPTSERTVFKSQMAAVGCLLLLLTLLGLVILLVLGAALDPTSTRAGRAARVGFLLENDDFLNNTATLSEAGTDHLERIAGRIEHVRAPIVVSATGNSDLDNGRRAVVEDELDRRSIGVREGQVITDKPPAKWAQTLLKFARIAWIAPLVVFLVLQGLILATRRASGRRVSQSDRMVR
;
A
#
# COMPACT_ATOMS: atom_id res chain seq x y z
N MET A 1 34.44 -38.57 -6.79
CA MET A 1 33.51 -37.41 -6.96
C MET A 1 32.35 -37.65 -6.02
N SER A 2 32.02 -36.74 -5.15
CA SER A 2 30.82 -36.86 -4.30
C SER A 2 29.59 -36.59 -5.17
N VAL A 3 28.60 -37.47 -5.14
CA VAL A 3 27.31 -37.29 -5.78
C VAL A 3 26.67 -36.07 -5.17
N ARG A 4 26.19 -35.14 -6.02
CA ARG A 4 25.45 -33.92 -5.60
C ARG A 4 23.97 -34.16 -5.67
N ASN A 5 23.28 -33.83 -4.60
CA ASN A 5 21.82 -33.82 -4.57
C ASN A 5 21.29 -32.50 -5.14
N VAL A 6 20.61 -32.57 -6.26
CA VAL A 6 20.05 -31.40 -6.96
C VAL A 6 18.53 -31.42 -6.90
N LEU A 7 17.94 -30.34 -6.42
CA LEU A 7 16.49 -30.13 -6.41
C LEU A 7 16.12 -29.13 -7.49
N VAL A 8 15.25 -29.53 -8.43
CA VAL A 8 14.71 -28.64 -9.45
C VAL A 8 13.27 -28.25 -9.08
N LEU A 9 13.05 -26.95 -9.01
CA LEU A 9 11.78 -26.33 -8.65
C LEU A 9 11.18 -25.66 -9.89
N GLY A 10 9.95 -26.02 -10.21
CA GLY A 10 9.21 -25.47 -11.34
C GLY A 10 9.03 -26.45 -12.50
N ASP A 11 8.19 -26.05 -13.42
CA ASP A 11 7.72 -26.84 -14.59
C ASP A 11 7.95 -26.13 -15.92
N SER A 12 8.82 -25.14 -15.97
CA SER A 12 9.13 -24.44 -17.23
C SER A 12 9.74 -25.40 -18.26
N PRO A 13 9.66 -25.09 -19.56
CA PRO A 13 10.34 -25.86 -20.60
C PRO A 13 11.85 -26.04 -20.37
N HIS A 14 12.48 -25.03 -19.75
CA HIS A 14 13.89 -25.08 -19.36
C HIS A 14 14.12 -26.06 -18.21
N ALA A 15 13.16 -26.19 -17.27
CA ALA A 15 13.24 -27.18 -16.20
C ALA A 15 13.25 -28.60 -16.77
N ALA A 16 12.43 -28.89 -17.78
CA ALA A 16 12.37 -30.20 -18.42
C ALA A 16 13.72 -30.57 -19.06
N GLY A 17 14.32 -29.66 -19.80
CA GLY A 17 15.64 -29.84 -20.40
C GLY A 17 16.74 -30.08 -19.37
N LEU A 18 16.75 -29.32 -18.30
CA LEU A 18 17.67 -29.50 -17.18
C LEU A 18 17.51 -30.84 -16.48
N LEU A 19 16.27 -31.28 -16.28
CA LEU A 19 15.99 -32.60 -15.68
C LEU A 19 16.51 -33.75 -16.54
N GLU A 20 16.35 -33.65 -17.87
CA GLU A 20 16.88 -34.64 -18.80
C GLU A 20 18.41 -34.69 -18.74
N GLN A 21 19.09 -33.55 -18.66
CA GLN A 21 20.53 -33.47 -18.51
C GLN A 21 21.01 -34.06 -17.17
N LEU A 22 20.33 -33.72 -16.08
CA LEU A 22 20.65 -34.23 -14.73
C LEU A 22 20.49 -35.76 -14.64
N ASP A 23 19.49 -36.32 -15.33
CA ASP A 23 19.26 -37.75 -15.35
C ASP A 23 20.36 -38.50 -16.17
N GLN A 24 21.08 -37.80 -17.04
CA GLN A 24 22.20 -38.34 -17.83
C GLN A 24 23.55 -38.18 -17.11
N ASP A 25 23.67 -37.28 -16.14
CA ASP A 25 24.92 -37.01 -15.39
C ASP A 25 25.12 -38.02 -14.24
N PRO A 26 26.13 -38.92 -14.31
CA PRO A 26 26.39 -39.88 -13.26
C PRO A 26 26.91 -39.23 -11.93
N GLY A 27 27.33 -37.95 -11.98
CA GLY A 27 27.79 -37.19 -10.82
C GLY A 27 26.67 -36.48 -10.06
N SER A 28 25.44 -36.55 -10.55
CA SER A 28 24.27 -35.88 -10.00
C SER A 28 23.17 -36.86 -9.66
N GLN A 29 22.47 -36.59 -8.58
CA GLN A 29 21.27 -37.33 -8.20
C GLN A 29 20.11 -36.34 -8.05
N ARG A 30 19.06 -36.59 -8.85
CA ARG A 30 17.82 -35.83 -8.72
C ARG A 30 17.16 -36.15 -7.38
N GLN A 31 16.83 -35.11 -6.62
CA GLN A 31 16.06 -35.25 -5.41
C GLN A 31 14.57 -35.04 -5.70
N PRO A 32 13.71 -36.05 -5.52
CA PRO A 32 12.29 -35.95 -5.88
C PRO A 32 11.47 -35.13 -4.86
N ASN A 33 11.99 -34.94 -3.64
CA ASN A 33 11.27 -34.26 -2.58
C ASN A 33 12.20 -33.36 -1.76
N ALA A 34 11.68 -32.24 -1.26
CA ALA A 34 12.38 -31.30 -0.37
C ALA A 34 12.57 -31.84 1.08
N SER A 35 12.38 -33.14 1.31
CA SER A 35 12.50 -33.74 2.66
C SER A 35 13.95 -33.83 3.17
N GLU A 36 14.92 -33.85 2.27
CA GLU A 36 16.34 -33.77 2.58
C GLU A 36 16.89 -32.46 2.03
N LEU A 37 17.86 -31.84 2.71
CA LEU A 37 18.48 -30.62 2.24
C LEU A 37 19.33 -30.91 0.98
N PRO A 38 19.00 -30.33 -0.21
CA PRO A 38 19.80 -30.51 -1.41
C PRO A 38 21.15 -29.78 -1.28
N ASP A 39 22.11 -30.24 -2.06
CA ASP A 39 23.40 -29.52 -2.18
C ASP A 39 23.22 -28.23 -3.01
N VAL A 40 22.36 -28.29 -4.02
CA VAL A 40 22.04 -27.16 -4.92
C VAL A 40 20.55 -27.19 -5.25
N ALA A 41 19.91 -26.04 -5.27
CA ALA A 41 18.55 -25.88 -5.77
C ALA A 41 18.54 -25.09 -7.09
N ILE A 42 17.69 -25.50 -8.02
CA ILE A 42 17.48 -24.81 -9.31
C ILE A 42 16.04 -24.34 -9.37
N LEU A 43 15.83 -23.02 -9.44
CA LEU A 43 14.51 -22.42 -9.62
C LEU A 43 14.29 -22.13 -11.10
N ALA A 44 13.44 -22.92 -11.74
CA ALA A 44 13.15 -22.86 -13.19
C ALA A 44 11.65 -22.67 -13.47
N GLY A 45 10.88 -22.22 -12.49
CA GLY A 45 9.45 -21.98 -12.60
C GLY A 45 9.01 -20.65 -12.01
N SER A 46 7.71 -20.39 -12.10
CA SER A 46 7.06 -19.18 -11.57
C SER A 46 5.99 -19.48 -10.49
N GLY A 47 5.95 -20.72 -9.98
CA GLY A 47 5.01 -21.14 -8.94
C GLY A 47 5.33 -20.53 -7.56
N GLU A 48 4.32 -20.03 -6.85
CA GLU A 48 4.53 -19.48 -5.47
C GLU A 48 5.05 -20.54 -4.50
N GLY A 49 4.64 -21.82 -4.70
CA GLY A 49 5.13 -22.92 -3.90
C GLY A 49 6.62 -23.18 -4.10
N ASP A 50 7.10 -23.10 -5.35
CA ASP A 50 8.51 -23.26 -5.70
C ASP A 50 9.37 -22.17 -5.08
N LEU A 51 8.87 -20.93 -5.13
CA LEU A 51 9.54 -19.80 -4.49
C LEU A 51 9.66 -20.01 -2.96
N ALA A 52 8.59 -20.45 -2.30
CA ALA A 52 8.61 -20.66 -0.86
C ALA A 52 9.68 -21.69 -0.47
N VAL A 53 9.82 -22.77 -1.25
CA VAL A 53 10.87 -23.76 -1.05
C VAL A 53 12.26 -23.17 -1.32
N ALA A 54 12.43 -22.43 -2.41
CA ALA A 54 13.69 -21.77 -2.74
C ALA A 54 14.16 -20.80 -1.65
N MET A 55 13.24 -19.99 -1.09
CA MET A 55 13.54 -19.08 0.01
C MET A 55 13.96 -19.81 1.27
N SER A 56 13.29 -20.89 1.62
CA SER A 56 13.66 -21.75 2.77
C SER A 56 15.07 -22.35 2.63
N LEU A 57 15.46 -22.68 1.41
CA LEU A 57 16.80 -23.21 1.12
C LEU A 57 17.87 -22.12 1.22
N LEU A 58 17.57 -20.90 0.79
CA LEU A 58 18.46 -19.74 0.98
C LEU A 58 18.67 -19.41 2.45
N GLU A 59 17.63 -19.49 3.29
CA GLU A 59 17.74 -19.34 4.74
C GLU A 59 18.65 -20.42 5.37
N SER A 60 18.76 -21.57 4.73
CA SER A 60 19.65 -22.68 5.12
C SER A 60 21.05 -22.59 4.49
N ASP A 61 21.42 -21.43 3.91
CA ASP A 61 22.69 -21.15 3.24
C ASP A 61 23.02 -22.13 2.09
N ARG A 62 21.98 -22.53 1.35
CA ARG A 62 22.13 -23.38 0.17
C ARG A 62 22.17 -22.55 -1.11
N PRO A 63 23.08 -22.86 -2.04
CA PRO A 63 23.15 -22.15 -3.29
C PRO A 63 21.88 -22.38 -4.14
N LEU A 64 21.35 -21.27 -4.69
CA LEU A 64 20.21 -21.26 -5.57
C LEU A 64 20.63 -20.83 -6.98
N ILE A 65 20.34 -21.65 -7.97
CA ILE A 65 20.49 -21.31 -9.37
C ILE A 65 19.12 -20.87 -9.90
N VAL A 66 19.00 -19.63 -10.38
CA VAL A 66 17.80 -19.11 -11.01
C VAL A 66 17.96 -19.22 -12.51
N VAL A 67 17.08 -19.99 -13.16
CA VAL A 67 17.04 -20.11 -14.61
C VAL A 67 16.33 -18.89 -15.15
N ALA A 68 17.06 -18.04 -15.85
CA ALA A 68 16.52 -16.81 -16.43
C ALA A 68 15.66 -17.13 -17.66
N GLY A 69 14.52 -16.46 -17.77
CA GLY A 69 13.62 -16.63 -18.90
C GLY A 69 12.36 -15.77 -18.78
N PRO A 70 11.54 -15.73 -19.84
CA PRO A 70 10.32 -14.91 -19.90
C PRO A 70 9.32 -15.22 -18.78
N HIS A 71 9.31 -16.45 -18.25
CA HIS A 71 8.43 -16.88 -17.15
C HIS A 71 8.63 -16.04 -15.88
N LEU A 72 9.82 -15.50 -15.64
CA LEU A 72 10.09 -14.63 -14.48
C LEU A 72 9.36 -13.27 -14.57
N ALA A 73 8.98 -12.82 -15.76
CA ALA A 73 8.25 -11.58 -15.92
C ALA A 73 6.86 -11.63 -15.27
N ALA A 74 6.21 -12.80 -15.28
CA ALA A 74 4.94 -13.03 -14.62
C ALA A 74 5.06 -13.13 -13.08
N ALA A 75 6.26 -13.43 -12.58
CA ALA A 75 6.52 -13.72 -11.18
C ALA A 75 7.04 -12.50 -10.38
N ALA A 76 6.29 -11.40 -10.36
CA ALA A 76 6.70 -10.18 -9.63
C ALA A 76 7.01 -10.42 -8.14
N VAL A 77 6.34 -11.41 -7.52
CA VAL A 77 6.59 -11.79 -6.11
C VAL A 77 7.97 -12.43 -5.97
N HIS A 78 8.36 -13.28 -6.91
CA HIS A 78 9.68 -13.94 -6.93
C HIS A 78 10.81 -12.90 -6.95
N ARG A 79 10.72 -11.91 -7.83
CA ARG A 79 11.71 -10.84 -7.95
C ARG A 79 11.90 -10.11 -6.62
N ARG A 80 10.79 -9.69 -5.99
CA ARG A 80 10.83 -8.98 -4.70
C ARG A 80 11.43 -9.84 -3.59
N ALA A 81 11.10 -11.12 -3.53
CA ALA A 81 11.63 -12.01 -2.51
C ALA A 81 13.13 -12.24 -2.70
N LEU A 82 13.59 -12.49 -3.93
CA LEU A 82 15.01 -12.70 -4.24
C LEU A 82 15.84 -11.44 -3.94
N VAL A 83 15.34 -10.25 -4.31
CA VAL A 83 16.00 -8.97 -4.00
C VAL A 83 16.08 -8.70 -2.50
N ALA A 84 15.03 -9.03 -1.75
CA ALA A 84 14.97 -8.81 -0.31
C ALA A 84 15.79 -9.83 0.49
N SER A 85 16.25 -10.92 -0.17
CA SER A 85 17.05 -11.94 0.49
C SER A 85 18.43 -11.42 0.89
N ASP A 86 18.82 -11.64 2.14
CA ASP A 86 20.19 -11.35 2.62
C ASP A 86 21.22 -12.32 2.04
N ALA A 87 20.78 -13.43 1.46
CA ALA A 87 21.61 -14.48 0.87
C ALA A 87 21.97 -14.26 -0.61
N ARG A 88 22.01 -13.04 -1.08
CA ARG A 88 22.30 -12.67 -2.50
C ARG A 88 23.58 -13.31 -3.04
N ALA A 89 24.60 -13.45 -2.21
CA ALA A 89 25.86 -14.05 -2.61
C ALA A 89 25.76 -15.54 -2.97
N THR A 90 24.69 -16.23 -2.58
CA THR A 90 24.46 -17.65 -2.87
C THR A 90 23.50 -17.85 -4.06
N ILE A 91 22.94 -16.76 -4.60
CA ILE A 91 22.08 -16.79 -5.81
C ILE A 91 22.95 -16.70 -7.04
N ARG A 92 22.72 -17.59 -8.00
CA ARG A 92 23.39 -17.64 -9.31
C ARG A 92 22.33 -17.50 -10.39
N CYS A 93 22.60 -16.73 -11.43
CA CYS A 93 21.66 -16.54 -12.54
C CYS A 93 22.18 -17.23 -13.79
N TRP A 94 21.41 -18.18 -14.30
CA TRP A 94 21.75 -18.94 -15.48
C TRP A 94 21.03 -18.41 -16.70
N LEU A 95 21.81 -17.87 -17.64
CA LEU A 95 21.34 -17.39 -18.94
C LEU A 95 22.45 -17.60 -19.97
N PRO A 96 22.46 -18.72 -20.69
CA PRO A 96 23.52 -19.07 -21.65
C PRO A 96 23.76 -18.01 -22.72
N ALA A 97 22.69 -17.34 -23.17
CA ALA A 97 22.74 -16.30 -24.19
C ALA A 97 23.74 -15.16 -23.92
N VAL A 98 24.11 -14.93 -22.67
CA VAL A 98 25.03 -13.82 -22.26
C VAL A 98 26.48 -14.27 -22.18
N ARG A 99 26.72 -15.57 -22.02
CA ARG A 99 28.08 -16.13 -21.89
C ARG A 99 29.00 -15.74 -23.06
N GLU A 100 28.43 -15.70 -24.26
CA GLU A 100 29.16 -15.37 -25.50
C GLU A 100 29.73 -13.95 -25.52
N LEU A 101 29.18 -13.04 -24.72
CA LEU A 101 29.58 -11.62 -24.67
C LEU A 101 30.74 -11.33 -23.69
N THR A 102 30.98 -12.21 -22.73
CA THR A 102 31.95 -11.96 -21.65
C THR A 102 33.37 -11.54 -22.15
N PRO A 103 33.90 -12.09 -23.25
CA PRO A 103 35.17 -11.63 -23.81
C PRO A 103 35.09 -10.27 -24.51
N LEU A 104 33.93 -9.86 -25.00
CA LEU A 104 33.70 -8.67 -25.80
C LEU A 104 33.43 -7.42 -24.96
N GLU A 105 32.85 -7.56 -23.78
CA GLU A 105 32.51 -6.47 -22.86
C GLU A 105 33.70 -5.59 -22.49
N LYS A 106 34.87 -6.21 -22.37
CA LYS A 106 36.13 -5.47 -22.01
C LYS A 106 36.65 -4.56 -23.14
N THR A 107 36.16 -4.77 -24.35
CA THR A 107 36.66 -4.06 -25.55
C THR A 107 35.65 -3.06 -26.10
N LEU A 108 34.37 -3.18 -25.73
CA LEU A 108 33.29 -2.32 -26.18
C LEU A 108 33.06 -1.21 -25.13
N ALA A 109 33.46 0.02 -25.48
CA ALA A 109 32.93 1.21 -24.76
C ALA A 109 31.42 1.29 -25.03
N PRO A 110 30.65 2.01 -24.17
CA PRO A 110 29.23 2.19 -24.42
C PRO A 110 28.99 2.61 -25.87
N ALA A 111 28.30 1.77 -26.62
CA ALA A 111 28.11 2.01 -28.04
C ALA A 111 26.95 3.01 -28.24
N PRO A 112 27.08 4.00 -29.14
CA PRO A 112 26.02 5.01 -29.34
C PRO A 112 24.73 4.39 -29.91
N SER A 113 24.83 3.27 -30.62
CA SER A 113 23.66 2.55 -31.14
C SER A 113 23.93 1.05 -31.23
N LEU A 114 22.94 0.28 -30.88
CA LEU A 114 22.92 -1.17 -30.97
C LEU A 114 21.73 -1.64 -31.81
N ARG A 115 21.94 -2.67 -32.61
CA ARG A 115 20.84 -3.23 -33.39
C ARG A 115 20.95 -4.76 -33.44
N VAL A 116 19.86 -5.42 -33.11
CA VAL A 116 19.70 -6.87 -33.29
C VAL A 116 18.68 -7.10 -34.39
N ASP A 117 19.10 -7.72 -35.48
CA ASP A 117 18.23 -8.21 -36.53
C ASP A 117 18.19 -9.74 -36.45
N ARG A 118 17.01 -10.27 -36.21
CA ARG A 118 16.79 -11.69 -36.05
C ARG A 118 15.82 -12.23 -37.11
N ALA A 119 16.15 -13.37 -37.67
CA ALA A 119 15.28 -14.16 -38.49
C ALA A 119 15.14 -15.56 -37.84
N ASP A 120 13.99 -15.84 -37.23
CA ASP A 120 13.79 -17.05 -36.43
C ASP A 120 12.30 -17.37 -36.33
N ASN A 121 11.95 -18.63 -36.06
CA ASN A 121 10.58 -19.13 -35.89
C ASN A 121 10.27 -19.57 -34.44
N ARG A 122 11.24 -19.45 -33.54
CA ARG A 122 11.01 -19.71 -32.12
C ARG A 122 10.04 -18.65 -31.51
N PRO A 123 9.45 -18.93 -30.36
CA PRO A 123 8.61 -17.96 -29.67
C PRO A 123 9.32 -16.61 -29.51
N VAL A 124 8.60 -15.53 -29.83
CA VAL A 124 9.13 -14.15 -29.79
C VAL A 124 9.65 -13.82 -28.40
N GLU A 125 8.96 -14.28 -27.36
CA GLU A 125 9.28 -14.05 -25.97
C GLU A 125 10.65 -14.60 -25.59
N ASP A 126 10.99 -15.81 -26.00
CA ASP A 126 12.28 -16.45 -25.69
C ASP A 126 13.42 -15.73 -26.39
N LEU A 127 13.24 -15.44 -27.70
CA LEU A 127 14.23 -14.72 -28.48
C LEU A 127 14.51 -13.33 -27.96
N LEU A 128 13.44 -12.61 -27.64
CA LEU A 128 13.51 -11.27 -27.15
C LEU A 128 14.20 -11.21 -25.78
N PHE A 129 13.89 -12.15 -24.89
CA PHE A 129 14.48 -12.22 -23.55
C PHE A 129 16.01 -12.41 -23.62
N ASP A 130 16.46 -13.36 -24.43
CA ASP A 130 17.88 -13.62 -24.67
C ASP A 130 18.62 -12.38 -25.22
N ASP A 131 18.01 -11.75 -26.21
CA ASP A 131 18.62 -10.60 -26.87
C ASP A 131 18.59 -9.34 -26.01
N LEU A 132 17.58 -9.18 -25.15
CA LEU A 132 17.54 -8.10 -24.15
C LEU A 132 18.68 -8.18 -23.15
N ALA A 133 18.99 -9.40 -22.69
CA ALA A 133 20.12 -9.59 -21.80
C ALA A 133 21.45 -9.21 -22.50
N ARG A 134 21.61 -9.56 -23.78
CA ARG A 134 22.76 -9.13 -24.59
C ARG A 134 22.83 -7.62 -24.75
N LEU A 135 21.71 -6.98 -25.10
CA LEU A 135 21.61 -5.55 -25.29
C LEU A 135 21.86 -4.81 -23.97
N GLY A 136 21.31 -5.27 -22.85
CA GLY A 136 21.51 -4.68 -21.54
C GLY A 136 22.97 -4.67 -21.10
N ARG A 137 23.70 -5.74 -21.39
CA ARG A 137 25.15 -5.83 -21.14
C ARG A 137 25.98 -4.85 -21.96
N LEU A 138 25.56 -4.55 -23.17
CA LEU A 138 26.30 -3.67 -24.09
C LEU A 138 25.89 -2.20 -24.01
N ALA A 139 24.60 -1.92 -23.76
CA ALA A 139 24.04 -0.57 -23.72
C ALA A 139 23.93 -0.01 -22.30
N GLY A 140 24.02 -0.86 -21.28
CA GLY A 140 23.63 -0.51 -19.93
C GLY A 140 22.13 -0.64 -19.69
N ARG A 141 21.63 0.06 -18.69
CA ARG A 141 20.24 0.01 -18.26
C ARG A 141 19.35 0.81 -19.20
N PHE A 142 18.12 0.31 -19.43
CA PHE A 142 17.17 1.00 -20.31
C PHE A 142 16.20 1.85 -19.51
N ASP A 143 15.93 3.07 -19.98
CA ASP A 143 15.04 4.05 -19.38
C ASP A 143 13.69 4.10 -20.10
N GLN A 144 13.68 3.88 -21.41
CA GLN A 144 12.46 3.95 -22.21
C GLN A 144 12.35 2.77 -23.18
N VAL A 145 11.12 2.31 -23.35
CA VAL A 145 10.77 1.20 -24.24
C VAL A 145 9.61 1.57 -25.14
N ASN A 146 9.74 1.28 -26.43
CA ASN A 146 8.64 1.38 -27.38
C ASN A 146 8.61 0.12 -28.24
N ALA A 147 7.51 -0.66 -28.17
CA ALA A 147 7.43 -1.98 -28.79
C ALA A 147 6.17 -2.16 -29.62
N THR A 148 6.35 -2.85 -30.74
CA THR A 148 5.28 -3.41 -31.53
C THR A 148 5.59 -4.88 -31.74
N LEU A 149 4.85 -5.75 -31.07
CA LEU A 149 5.01 -7.20 -31.15
C LEU A 149 3.93 -7.81 -32.05
N GLY A 150 4.35 -8.78 -32.87
CA GLY A 150 3.50 -9.50 -33.79
C GLY A 150 4.35 -10.57 -34.51
N PRO A 151 3.89 -11.15 -35.62
CA PRO A 151 4.70 -12.06 -36.42
C PRO A 151 6.03 -11.46 -36.89
N SER A 152 6.04 -10.12 -37.10
CA SER A 152 7.25 -9.33 -37.26
C SER A 152 7.26 -8.32 -36.09
N GLY A 153 8.26 -8.40 -35.23
CA GLY A 153 8.36 -7.53 -34.03
C GLY A 153 9.43 -6.45 -34.19
N THR A 154 9.18 -5.30 -33.60
CA THR A 154 10.19 -4.23 -33.47
C THR A 154 10.13 -3.68 -32.06
N VAL A 155 11.29 -3.57 -31.40
CA VAL A 155 11.43 -2.96 -30.08
C VAL A 155 12.52 -1.90 -30.18
N LYS A 156 12.22 -0.71 -29.71
CA LYS A 156 13.16 0.40 -29.55
C LYS A 156 13.37 0.66 -28.07
N LEU A 157 14.60 0.76 -27.67
CA LEU A 157 15.06 0.94 -26.31
C LEU A 157 15.99 2.13 -26.26
N GLU A 158 15.84 2.96 -25.25
CA GLU A 158 16.75 4.07 -24.96
C GLU A 158 17.39 3.80 -23.59
N SER A 159 18.72 3.89 -23.50
CA SER A 159 19.43 3.60 -22.27
C SER A 159 19.71 4.89 -21.48
N ASP A 160 19.95 4.74 -20.19
CA ASP A 160 20.37 5.80 -19.27
C ASP A 160 21.71 6.45 -19.67
N LEU A 161 22.53 5.74 -20.44
CA LEU A 161 23.80 6.22 -20.99
C LEU A 161 23.63 6.94 -22.33
N GLY A 162 22.40 7.10 -22.81
CA GLY A 162 22.11 7.75 -24.09
C GLY A 162 22.41 6.87 -25.33
N SER A 163 22.45 5.56 -25.14
CA SER A 163 22.58 4.59 -26.24
C SER A 163 21.20 4.14 -26.70
N ASP A 164 21.00 4.17 -28.02
CA ASP A 164 19.77 3.63 -28.64
C ASP A 164 19.98 2.16 -29.00
N ALA A 165 19.03 1.31 -28.60
CA ALA A 165 19.01 -0.08 -29.02
C ALA A 165 17.74 -0.39 -29.81
N THR A 166 17.88 -1.13 -30.90
CA THR A 166 16.74 -1.57 -31.71
C THR A 166 16.83 -3.07 -31.90
N TRP A 167 15.75 -3.75 -31.60
CA TRP A 167 15.58 -5.19 -31.87
C TRP A 167 14.49 -5.38 -32.92
N THR A 168 14.78 -6.22 -33.92
CA THR A 168 13.83 -6.56 -35.01
C THR A 168 13.76 -8.04 -35.21
N LEU A 169 12.54 -8.56 -35.33
CA LEU A 169 12.26 -9.96 -35.69
C LEU A 169 11.58 -10.04 -37.06
N ARG A 170 12.07 -10.94 -37.91
CA ARG A 170 11.44 -11.33 -39.16
C ARG A 170 11.18 -12.83 -39.13
N PRO A 171 9.97 -13.28 -39.42
CA PRO A 171 9.71 -14.71 -39.60
C PRO A 171 10.51 -15.23 -40.81
N THR A 172 11.09 -16.40 -40.68
CA THR A 172 11.85 -17.04 -41.77
C THR A 172 11.42 -18.47 -41.96
N ASN A 173 11.45 -18.95 -43.20
CA ASN A 173 11.33 -20.36 -43.49
C ASN A 173 12.72 -21.03 -43.69
N GLY A 174 13.79 -20.25 -43.49
CA GLY A 174 15.16 -20.69 -43.58
C GLY A 174 15.80 -20.99 -42.21
N PRO A 175 17.12 -21.18 -42.19
CA PRO A 175 17.85 -21.30 -40.93
C PRO A 175 17.70 -20.04 -40.08
N ALA A 176 17.78 -20.22 -38.77
CA ALA A 176 17.77 -19.10 -37.85
C ALA A 176 19.05 -18.26 -38.00
N GLU A 177 18.87 -16.96 -38.15
CA GLU A 177 19.99 -16.01 -38.29
C GLU A 177 19.85 -14.91 -37.24
N VAL A 178 20.96 -14.55 -36.61
CA VAL A 178 21.05 -13.40 -35.71
C VAL A 178 22.22 -12.53 -36.12
N THR A 179 21.98 -11.25 -36.26
CA THR A 179 23.01 -10.25 -36.52
C THR A 179 22.95 -9.17 -35.45
N LEU A 180 24.00 -9.04 -34.67
CA LEU A 180 24.18 -7.94 -33.71
C LEU A 180 25.10 -6.90 -34.35
N LEU A 181 24.61 -5.67 -34.44
CA LEU A 181 25.36 -4.52 -34.94
C LEU A 181 25.69 -3.59 -33.79
N VAL A 182 26.95 -3.17 -33.71
CA VAL A 182 27.42 -2.14 -32.79
C VAL A 182 27.80 -0.92 -33.63
N GLY A 183 26.95 0.10 -33.63
CA GLY A 183 26.97 1.09 -34.70
C GLY A 183 26.63 0.44 -36.04
N ASP A 184 27.50 0.62 -37.01
CA ASP A 184 27.36 0.01 -38.33
C ASP A 184 28.21 -1.28 -38.54
N LYS A 185 28.86 -1.76 -37.47
CA LYS A 185 29.75 -2.91 -37.55
C LYS A 185 29.06 -4.17 -37.04
N PRO A 186 28.99 -5.25 -37.85
CA PRO A 186 28.49 -6.51 -37.35
C PRO A 186 29.46 -7.07 -36.30
N LEU A 187 28.87 -7.49 -35.19
CA LEU A 187 29.56 -8.25 -34.18
C LEU A 187 29.31 -9.73 -34.46
N ASP A 188 30.40 -10.45 -34.69
CA ASP A 188 30.32 -11.89 -34.88
C ASP A 188 30.08 -12.53 -33.50
N LEU A 189 28.83 -12.89 -33.24
CA LEU A 189 28.48 -13.75 -32.13
C LEU A 189 28.93 -15.15 -32.54
N GLN A 190 30.17 -15.49 -32.21
CA GLN A 190 30.58 -16.90 -32.34
C GLN A 190 29.59 -17.71 -31.52
N GLN A 191 28.69 -18.39 -32.19
CA GLN A 191 27.87 -19.41 -31.55
C GLN A 191 28.84 -20.37 -30.88
N SER A 192 28.90 -20.28 -29.56
CA SER A 192 29.69 -21.20 -28.74
C SER A 192 29.07 -22.59 -28.90
N THR A 193 29.42 -23.25 -29.98
CA THR A 193 28.99 -24.60 -30.35
C THR A 193 29.80 -25.64 -29.59
N GLY A 194 30.27 -25.34 -28.40
CA GLY A 194 31.32 -26.19 -27.91
C GLY A 194 31.32 -26.68 -26.49
N ASP A 195 30.66 -26.08 -25.60
CA ASP A 195 30.66 -26.61 -24.23
C ASP A 195 29.43 -27.47 -24.03
N ASP A 196 29.68 -28.73 -23.70
CA ASP A 196 28.68 -29.69 -23.32
C ASP A 196 27.73 -29.12 -22.27
N PRO A 197 26.42 -29.01 -22.52
CA PRO A 197 25.48 -28.48 -21.55
C PRO A 197 25.57 -29.17 -20.18
N GLU A 198 26.12 -30.38 -20.13
CA GLU A 198 26.39 -31.10 -18.88
C GLU A 198 27.43 -30.40 -18.01
N THR A 199 28.39 -29.66 -18.57
CA THR A 199 29.41 -28.95 -17.79
C THR A 199 28.94 -27.60 -17.27
N GLU A 200 28.00 -26.99 -17.97
CA GLU A 200 27.58 -25.61 -17.68
C GLU A 200 26.89 -25.46 -16.33
N TRP A 201 25.93 -26.33 -15.99
CA TRP A 201 25.26 -26.27 -14.69
C TRP A 201 26.21 -26.66 -13.54
N LEU A 202 27.19 -27.54 -13.79
CA LEU A 202 28.23 -27.87 -12.81
C LEU A 202 29.12 -26.66 -12.50
N GLU A 203 29.49 -25.88 -13.49
CA GLU A 203 30.22 -24.61 -13.30
C GLU A 203 29.39 -23.64 -12.45
N MET A 204 28.10 -23.51 -12.72
CA MET A 204 27.18 -22.69 -11.94
C MET A 204 27.07 -23.19 -10.49
N ALA A 205 26.92 -24.49 -10.30
CA ALA A 205 26.90 -25.09 -8.96
C ALA A 205 28.23 -24.86 -8.19
N ASN A 206 29.34 -24.70 -8.92
CA ASN A 206 30.66 -24.37 -8.36
C ASN A 206 30.91 -22.87 -8.15
N GLY A 207 29.95 -22.03 -8.44
CA GLY A 207 30.00 -20.59 -8.15
C GLY A 207 30.09 -19.67 -9.34
N ALA A 208 30.09 -20.21 -10.59
CA ALA A 208 29.93 -19.37 -11.78
C ALA A 208 28.54 -18.73 -11.80
N SER A 209 28.41 -17.59 -12.44
CA SER A 209 27.12 -16.93 -12.74
C SER A 209 27.22 -16.24 -14.08
N HIS A 210 26.18 -16.32 -14.90
CA HIS A 210 26.16 -15.62 -16.19
C HIS A 210 25.78 -14.16 -16.04
N LEU A 211 24.89 -13.87 -15.08
CA LEU A 211 24.39 -12.53 -14.76
C LEU A 211 24.43 -12.31 -13.25
N GLU A 212 24.60 -11.08 -12.84
CA GLU A 212 24.27 -10.69 -11.48
C GLU A 212 22.75 -10.65 -11.28
N LEU A 213 22.30 -10.80 -10.04
CA LEU A 213 20.86 -10.82 -9.75
C LEU A 213 20.18 -9.50 -10.15
N GLU A 214 20.84 -8.37 -9.93
CA GLU A 214 20.38 -7.05 -10.31
C GLU A 214 20.23 -6.92 -11.84
N GLU A 215 21.20 -7.40 -12.61
CA GLU A 215 21.13 -7.41 -14.08
C GLU A 215 19.96 -8.28 -14.58
N LEU A 216 19.75 -9.46 -13.99
CA LEU A 216 18.62 -10.30 -14.33
C LEU A 216 17.28 -9.59 -14.07
N ILE A 217 17.17 -8.88 -12.95
CA ILE A 217 15.95 -8.14 -12.60
C ILE A 217 15.69 -7.03 -13.62
N ASP A 218 16.72 -6.28 -14.01
CA ASP A 218 16.60 -5.24 -15.02
C ASP A 218 16.12 -5.80 -16.37
N VAL A 219 16.64 -6.95 -16.80
CA VAL A 219 16.18 -7.63 -18.01
C VAL A 219 14.71 -8.04 -17.91
N VAL A 220 14.32 -8.61 -16.78
CA VAL A 220 12.93 -9.07 -16.56
C VAL A 220 11.96 -7.89 -16.52
N GLU A 221 12.34 -6.78 -15.88
CA GLU A 221 11.51 -5.56 -15.82
C GLU A 221 11.40 -4.89 -17.18
N THR A 222 12.50 -4.83 -17.94
CA THR A 222 12.50 -4.33 -19.31
C THR A 222 11.61 -5.19 -20.21
N PHE A 223 11.70 -6.52 -20.09
CA PHE A 223 10.85 -7.44 -20.84
C PHE A 223 9.35 -7.25 -20.52
N ALA A 224 8.99 -7.13 -19.24
CA ALA A 224 7.62 -6.85 -18.81
C ALA A 224 7.11 -5.51 -19.37
N ALA A 225 7.96 -4.48 -19.39
CA ALA A 225 7.62 -3.18 -19.96
C ALA A 225 7.45 -3.24 -21.48
N ILE A 226 8.23 -4.06 -22.20
CA ILE A 226 8.05 -4.30 -23.63
C ILE A 226 6.68 -4.90 -23.91
N GLN A 227 6.29 -5.95 -23.17
CA GLN A 227 4.97 -6.56 -23.32
C GLN A 227 3.85 -5.55 -23.06
N GLU A 228 4.00 -4.71 -22.04
CA GLU A 228 3.02 -3.67 -21.72
C GLU A 228 3.00 -2.55 -22.78
N SER A 229 4.17 -2.15 -23.31
CA SER A 229 4.28 -1.19 -24.41
C SER A 229 3.56 -1.69 -25.66
N ALA A 230 3.79 -2.94 -26.04
CA ALA A 230 3.14 -3.57 -27.17
C ALA A 230 1.62 -3.65 -26.98
N ARG A 231 1.16 -4.00 -25.79
CA ARG A 231 -0.27 -4.05 -25.45
C ARG A 231 -0.93 -2.68 -25.51
N ARG A 232 -0.26 -1.63 -25.01
CA ARG A 232 -0.79 -0.26 -24.95
C ARG A 232 -0.50 0.56 -26.20
N GLN A 233 0.33 0.06 -27.12
CA GLN A 233 0.79 0.76 -28.32
C GLN A 233 1.35 2.17 -28.01
N ARG A 234 2.13 2.29 -26.95
CA ARG A 234 2.80 3.52 -26.55
C ARG A 234 4.13 3.25 -25.87
N ALA A 235 5.03 4.22 -25.93
CA ALA A 235 6.25 4.17 -25.16
C ALA A 235 5.96 4.09 -23.64
N ILE A 236 6.79 3.31 -22.95
CA ILE A 236 6.77 3.16 -21.47
C ILE A 236 8.12 3.62 -20.96
N ASP A 237 8.10 4.52 -20.01
CA ASP A 237 9.28 4.93 -19.28
C ASP A 237 9.55 3.92 -18.18
N LEU A 238 10.73 3.32 -18.22
CA LEU A 238 11.25 2.38 -17.24
C LEU A 238 11.88 3.10 -16.05
N HIS A 239 11.55 4.38 -15.83
CA HIS A 239 12.13 5.08 -14.71
C HIS A 239 12.06 4.21 -13.48
N HIS A 240 13.17 3.59 -13.20
CA HIS A 240 13.50 3.07 -11.89
C HIS A 240 13.71 4.30 -10.98
N GLU A 241 12.66 5.11 -10.82
CA GLU A 241 12.65 5.94 -9.64
C GLU A 241 12.79 4.96 -8.47
N PRO A 242 13.90 5.00 -7.70
CA PRO A 242 13.96 4.30 -6.43
C PRO A 242 12.72 4.73 -5.70
N THR A 243 11.78 3.80 -5.47
CA THR A 243 10.39 3.99 -5.01
C THR A 243 10.07 5.45 -4.82
N SER A 244 9.59 6.07 -5.90
CA SER A 244 9.55 7.53 -6.03
C SER A 244 9.08 8.10 -4.72
N GLU A 245 9.79 9.07 -4.16
CA GLU A 245 9.34 9.83 -2.98
C GLU A 245 7.87 10.19 -3.12
N ARG A 246 7.40 10.32 -4.34
CA ARG A 246 6.01 10.54 -4.75
C ARG A 246 5.08 9.34 -4.51
N THR A 247 5.56 8.09 -4.66
CA THR A 247 4.76 6.88 -4.37
C THR A 247 4.74 6.59 -2.88
N VAL A 248 5.87 6.78 -2.20
CA VAL A 248 5.96 6.72 -0.74
C VAL A 248 5.13 7.86 -0.14
N PHE A 249 5.23 9.07 -0.69
CA PHE A 249 4.42 10.22 -0.26
C PHE A 249 2.92 9.99 -0.49
N LYS A 250 2.50 9.42 -1.64
CA LYS A 250 1.10 9.07 -1.89
C LYS A 250 0.58 8.01 -0.93
N SER A 251 1.36 6.99 -0.61
CA SER A 251 0.98 5.95 0.35
C SER A 251 0.95 6.48 1.78
N GLN A 252 1.90 7.32 2.17
CA GLN A 252 1.93 7.98 3.46
C GLN A 252 0.77 8.98 3.62
N MET A 253 0.47 9.77 2.57
CA MET A 253 -0.68 10.69 2.59
C MET A 253 -2.02 9.93 2.64
N ALA A 254 -2.15 8.79 1.98
CA ALA A 254 -3.32 7.94 2.11
C ALA A 254 -3.45 7.36 3.53
N ALA A 255 -2.36 6.91 4.13
CA ALA A 255 -2.32 6.39 5.50
C ALA A 255 -2.64 7.49 6.54
N VAL A 256 -2.05 8.68 6.40
CA VAL A 256 -2.34 9.85 7.25
C VAL A 256 -3.80 10.30 7.08
N GLY A 257 -4.31 10.32 5.86
CA GLY A 257 -5.71 10.63 5.58
C GLY A 257 -6.68 9.64 6.23
N CYS A 258 -6.38 8.35 6.15
CA CYS A 258 -7.15 7.29 6.79
C CYS A 258 -7.10 7.39 8.32
N LEU A 259 -5.92 7.66 8.91
CA LEU A 259 -5.73 7.86 10.33
C LEU A 259 -6.53 9.08 10.84
N LEU A 260 -6.47 10.21 10.13
CA LEU A 260 -7.24 11.41 10.46
C LEU A 260 -8.76 11.15 10.43
N LEU A 261 -9.21 10.39 9.42
CA LEU A 261 -10.63 10.03 9.29
C LEU A 261 -11.07 9.12 10.44
N LEU A 262 -10.24 8.19 10.86
CA LEU A 262 -10.48 7.30 12.00
C LEU A 262 -10.51 8.06 13.32
N LEU A 263 -9.58 9.00 13.53
CA LEU A 263 -9.55 9.86 14.71
C LEU A 263 -10.76 10.81 14.77
N THR A 264 -11.20 11.36 13.64
CA THR A 264 -12.41 12.22 13.60
C THR A 264 -13.67 11.40 13.89
N LEU A 265 -13.79 10.18 13.35
CA LEU A 265 -14.89 9.27 13.63
C LEU A 265 -14.93 8.87 15.12
N LEU A 266 -13.77 8.52 15.69
CA LEU A 266 -13.63 8.20 17.11
C LEU A 266 -14.01 9.41 17.98
N GLY A 267 -13.55 10.61 17.63
CA GLY A 267 -13.92 11.85 18.32
C GLY A 267 -15.43 12.11 18.28
N LEU A 268 -16.06 11.86 17.13
CA LEU A 268 -17.50 12.02 16.98
C LEU A 268 -18.28 10.99 17.84
N VAL A 269 -17.84 9.75 17.90
CA VAL A 269 -18.43 8.72 18.77
C VAL A 269 -18.30 9.11 20.23
N ILE A 270 -17.12 9.57 20.67
CA ILE A 270 -16.89 10.03 22.04
C ILE A 270 -17.81 11.22 22.37
N LEU A 271 -17.94 12.20 21.47
CA LEU A 271 -18.83 13.35 21.64
C LEU A 271 -20.30 12.91 21.72
N LEU A 272 -20.69 11.93 20.93
CA LEU A 272 -22.07 11.41 20.93
C LEU A 272 -22.39 10.67 22.24
N VAL A 273 -21.47 9.82 22.72
CA VAL A 273 -21.61 9.12 24.00
C VAL A 273 -21.61 10.10 25.17
N LEU A 274 -20.68 11.08 25.16
CA LEU A 274 -20.61 12.11 26.17
C LEU A 274 -21.86 13.00 26.16
N GLY A 275 -22.37 13.35 24.97
CA GLY A 275 -23.60 14.09 24.80
C GLY A 275 -24.81 13.34 25.35
N ALA A 276 -24.90 12.04 25.10
CA ALA A 276 -25.97 11.19 25.64
C ALA A 276 -25.87 11.03 27.16
N ALA A 277 -24.65 10.89 27.71
CA ALA A 277 -24.42 10.75 29.13
C ALA A 277 -24.66 12.06 29.91
N LEU A 278 -24.38 13.21 29.29
CA LEU A 278 -24.53 14.52 29.86
C LEU A 278 -25.86 15.22 29.50
N ASP A 279 -26.75 14.52 28.76
CA ASP A 279 -28.03 15.10 28.37
C ASP A 279 -28.85 15.43 29.61
N PRO A 280 -29.08 16.74 29.90
CA PRO A 280 -29.86 17.15 31.09
C PRO A 280 -31.29 16.62 31.03
N THR A 281 -31.81 16.30 29.84
CA THR A 281 -33.18 15.74 29.70
C THR A 281 -33.27 14.27 30.08
N SER A 282 -32.15 13.58 30.26
CA SER A 282 -32.12 12.20 30.78
C SER A 282 -32.58 12.13 32.27
N THR A 283 -32.38 13.19 33.02
CA THR A 283 -32.80 13.30 34.42
C THR A 283 -34.20 13.91 34.54
N ARG A 284 -34.92 13.61 35.67
CA ARG A 284 -36.24 14.20 35.95
C ARG A 284 -36.09 15.73 36.14
N ALA A 285 -35.05 16.16 36.84
CA ALA A 285 -34.77 17.57 37.07
C ALA A 285 -34.49 18.31 35.74
N GLY A 286 -33.74 17.70 34.82
CA GLY A 286 -33.46 18.33 33.52
C GLY A 286 -34.70 18.44 32.63
N ARG A 287 -35.60 17.47 32.67
CA ARG A 287 -36.90 17.56 31.98
C ARG A 287 -37.79 18.66 32.61
N ALA A 288 -37.86 18.70 33.93
CA ALA A 288 -38.61 19.74 34.65
C ALA A 288 -38.05 21.14 34.33
N ALA A 289 -36.72 21.30 34.33
CA ALA A 289 -36.07 22.58 34.00
C ALA A 289 -36.43 23.05 32.57
N ARG A 290 -36.51 22.13 31.60
CA ARG A 290 -36.87 22.45 30.21
C ARG A 290 -38.27 23.02 30.08
N VAL A 291 -39.21 22.55 30.89
CA VAL A 291 -40.60 23.02 30.87
C VAL A 291 -40.85 24.14 31.89
N GLY A 292 -39.83 24.52 32.67
CA GLY A 292 -39.93 25.56 33.69
C GLY A 292 -40.57 25.10 34.98
N PHE A 293 -40.51 23.80 35.32
CA PHE A 293 -41.07 23.18 36.51
C PHE A 293 -39.99 22.78 37.53
N LEU A 294 -38.82 23.37 37.45
CA LEU A 294 -37.72 23.21 38.40
C LEU A 294 -37.65 24.42 39.31
N LEU A 295 -37.86 24.21 40.61
CA LEU A 295 -37.60 25.20 41.65
C LEU A 295 -36.13 25.09 42.08
N GLU A 296 -35.35 26.13 41.85
CA GLU A 296 -33.94 26.17 42.19
C GLU A 296 -33.72 26.64 43.65
N ASN A 297 -32.50 26.57 44.17
CA ASN A 297 -32.20 27.01 45.51
C ASN A 297 -32.50 28.52 45.74
N ASP A 298 -32.39 29.32 44.68
CA ASP A 298 -32.64 30.75 44.70
C ASP A 298 -34.15 31.09 44.81
N ASP A 299 -35.04 30.12 44.54
CA ASP A 299 -36.48 30.25 44.74
C ASP A 299 -36.87 30.14 46.22
N PHE A 300 -35.91 29.76 47.10
CA PHE A 300 -36.11 29.65 48.56
C PHE A 300 -35.23 30.68 49.29
N LEU A 301 -35.67 31.09 50.47
CA LEU A 301 -34.81 31.90 51.35
C LEU A 301 -33.62 31.06 51.80
N ASN A 302 -32.44 31.70 51.92
CA ASN A 302 -31.18 31.02 52.19
C ASN A 302 -31.26 29.99 53.33
N ASN A 303 -30.94 28.74 53.04
CA ASN A 303 -30.96 27.61 53.98
C ASN A 303 -32.26 27.39 54.73
N THR A 304 -33.40 27.82 54.18
CA THR A 304 -34.72 27.60 54.77
C THR A 304 -35.60 26.82 53.81
N ALA A 305 -36.72 26.31 54.32
CA ALA A 305 -37.77 25.70 53.50
C ALA A 305 -38.82 26.72 52.99
N THR A 306 -38.69 28.00 53.36
CA THR A 306 -39.64 29.06 52.98
C THR A 306 -39.33 29.59 51.58
N LEU A 307 -40.37 29.69 50.74
CA LEU A 307 -40.24 30.30 49.41
C LEU A 307 -39.87 31.78 49.52
N SER A 308 -39.01 32.24 48.61
CA SER A 308 -38.77 33.66 48.39
C SER A 308 -39.92 34.25 47.57
N GLU A 309 -39.97 35.58 47.48
CA GLU A 309 -40.99 36.28 46.68
C GLU A 309 -40.89 35.81 45.21
N ALA A 310 -39.65 35.74 44.67
CA ALA A 310 -39.40 35.22 43.33
C ALA A 310 -39.79 33.73 43.14
N GLY A 311 -39.57 32.90 44.20
CA GLY A 311 -39.99 31.53 44.24
C GLY A 311 -41.52 31.34 44.27
N THR A 312 -42.19 32.24 44.95
CA THR A 312 -43.69 32.24 45.00
C THR A 312 -44.26 32.59 43.63
N ASP A 313 -43.73 33.62 42.97
CA ASP A 313 -44.07 33.97 41.58
C ASP A 313 -43.73 32.86 40.57
N HIS A 314 -42.62 32.16 40.79
CA HIS A 314 -42.23 31.01 39.97
C HIS A 314 -43.22 29.85 40.14
N LEU A 315 -43.55 29.52 41.37
CA LEU A 315 -44.54 28.49 41.65
C LEU A 315 -45.95 28.82 41.12
N GLU A 316 -46.33 30.10 41.11
CA GLU A 316 -47.59 30.53 40.51
C GLU A 316 -47.63 30.31 39.00
N ARG A 317 -46.52 30.59 38.31
CA ARG A 317 -46.38 30.29 36.88
C ARG A 317 -46.45 28.78 36.58
N ILE A 318 -45.85 27.97 37.47
CA ILE A 318 -45.96 26.51 37.40
C ILE A 318 -47.40 26.06 37.60
N ALA A 319 -48.05 26.59 38.63
CA ALA A 319 -49.45 26.28 39.00
C ALA A 319 -50.38 26.54 37.82
N GLY A 320 -50.27 27.66 37.12
CA GLY A 320 -51.09 28.00 35.98
C GLY A 320 -50.86 27.10 34.74
N ARG A 321 -49.81 26.27 34.72
CA ARG A 321 -49.45 25.40 33.60
C ARG A 321 -49.58 23.92 33.95
N ILE A 322 -49.69 23.55 35.22
CA ILE A 322 -49.65 22.15 35.67
C ILE A 322 -50.78 21.30 35.10
N GLU A 323 -51.94 21.90 34.86
CA GLU A 323 -53.09 21.20 34.26
C GLU A 323 -52.85 20.78 32.80
N HIS A 324 -51.98 21.54 32.12
CA HIS A 324 -51.72 21.35 30.69
C HIS A 324 -50.45 20.54 30.43
N VAL A 325 -49.56 20.44 31.42
CA VAL A 325 -48.24 19.79 31.27
C VAL A 325 -48.10 18.67 32.31
N ARG A 326 -48.09 17.44 31.86
CA ARG A 326 -47.92 16.24 32.71
C ARG A 326 -46.42 16.05 33.08
N ALA A 327 -45.81 17.02 33.78
CA ALA A 327 -44.48 16.92 34.30
C ALA A 327 -44.45 17.04 35.80
N PRO A 328 -43.56 16.34 36.52
CA PRO A 328 -43.39 16.55 37.95
C PRO A 328 -42.78 17.93 38.24
N ILE A 329 -43.18 18.54 39.35
CA ILE A 329 -42.48 19.70 39.87
C ILE A 329 -41.27 19.17 40.62
N VAL A 330 -40.10 19.68 40.26
CA VAL A 330 -38.84 19.25 40.86
C VAL A 330 -38.29 20.37 41.76
N VAL A 331 -38.05 20.04 43.00
CA VAL A 331 -37.32 20.88 43.93
C VAL A 331 -35.85 20.51 43.92
N SER A 332 -34.98 21.47 43.72
CA SER A 332 -33.52 21.26 43.66
C SER A 332 -33.02 20.75 45.03
N ALA A 333 -32.39 19.58 45.02
CA ALA A 333 -31.81 18.98 46.21
C ALA A 333 -30.63 19.81 46.73
N THR A 334 -30.63 20.09 48.03
CA THR A 334 -29.53 20.81 48.74
C THR A 334 -28.47 19.83 49.25
N GLY A 335 -28.78 18.54 49.35
CA GLY A 335 -27.98 17.50 50.01
C GLY A 335 -28.29 17.30 51.48
N ASN A 336 -29.19 18.12 52.04
CA ASN A 336 -29.73 17.95 53.40
C ASN A 336 -31.15 17.43 53.30
N SER A 337 -31.37 16.17 53.71
CA SER A 337 -32.66 15.47 53.59
C SER A 337 -33.80 16.15 54.30
N ASP A 338 -33.55 16.73 55.49
CA ASP A 338 -34.57 17.38 56.28
C ASP A 338 -35.04 18.70 55.66
N LEU A 339 -34.09 19.47 55.13
CA LEU A 339 -34.35 20.71 54.39
C LEU A 339 -35.06 20.45 53.08
N ASP A 340 -34.64 19.38 52.35
CA ASP A 340 -35.22 18.98 51.07
C ASP A 340 -36.66 18.51 51.24
N ASN A 341 -36.97 17.71 52.30
CA ASN A 341 -38.30 17.31 52.67
C ASN A 341 -39.16 18.50 53.11
N GLY A 342 -38.58 19.45 53.90
CA GLY A 342 -39.25 20.67 54.30
C GLY A 342 -39.68 21.56 53.14
N ARG A 343 -38.75 21.74 52.16
CA ARG A 343 -39.02 22.50 50.91
C ARG A 343 -40.14 21.85 50.08
N ARG A 344 -40.08 20.51 49.94
CA ARG A 344 -41.12 19.77 49.26
C ARG A 344 -42.48 19.94 49.90
N ALA A 345 -42.57 19.83 51.23
CA ALA A 345 -43.81 20.01 51.99
C ALA A 345 -44.39 21.40 51.83
N VAL A 346 -43.56 22.44 51.85
CA VAL A 346 -43.97 23.84 51.64
C VAL A 346 -44.54 24.06 50.25
N VAL A 347 -43.93 23.44 49.20
CA VAL A 347 -44.42 23.53 47.81
C VAL A 347 -45.74 22.81 47.66
N GLU A 348 -45.90 21.64 48.29
CA GLU A 348 -47.15 20.86 48.27
C GLU A 348 -48.27 21.66 49.02
N ASP A 349 -48.02 22.22 50.19
CA ASP A 349 -48.94 23.03 50.98
C ASP A 349 -49.36 24.34 50.24
N GLU A 350 -48.45 24.99 49.53
CA GLU A 350 -48.77 26.17 48.76
C GLU A 350 -49.63 25.88 47.52
N LEU A 351 -49.42 24.72 46.88
CA LEU A 351 -50.25 24.27 45.77
C LEU A 351 -51.64 23.90 46.26
N ASP A 352 -51.76 23.21 47.38
CA ASP A 352 -53.04 22.85 48.00
C ASP A 352 -53.83 24.11 48.43
N ARG A 353 -53.19 25.13 48.98
CA ARG A 353 -53.81 26.42 49.29
C ARG A 353 -54.44 27.10 48.07
N ARG A 354 -53.89 26.85 46.91
CA ARG A 354 -54.41 27.35 45.63
C ARG A 354 -55.45 26.46 44.99
N SER A 355 -55.89 25.44 45.70
CA SER A 355 -56.88 24.46 45.24
C SER A 355 -56.40 23.65 44.01
N ILE A 356 -55.11 23.53 43.83
CA ILE A 356 -54.51 22.70 42.79
C ILE A 356 -54.24 21.35 43.42
N GLY A 357 -55.07 20.35 43.06
CA GLY A 357 -54.92 19.00 43.61
C GLY A 357 -53.59 18.38 43.18
N VAL A 358 -52.67 18.27 44.12
CA VAL A 358 -51.35 17.63 43.91
C VAL A 358 -51.49 16.14 44.01
N ARG A 359 -51.07 15.41 42.96
CA ARG A 359 -51.03 13.95 42.99
C ARG A 359 -49.83 13.49 43.83
N GLU A 360 -50.01 12.37 44.53
CA GLU A 360 -48.91 11.74 45.25
C GLU A 360 -47.69 11.50 44.29
N GLY A 361 -46.50 12.00 44.66
CA GLY A 361 -45.30 11.94 43.85
C GLY A 361 -45.19 12.96 42.72
N GLN A 362 -46.09 13.94 42.65
CA GLN A 362 -46.03 15.03 41.66
C GLN A 362 -44.98 16.07 42.00
N VAL A 363 -44.66 16.28 43.28
CA VAL A 363 -43.53 17.07 43.74
C VAL A 363 -42.40 16.14 44.18
N ILE A 364 -41.28 16.22 43.53
CA ILE A 364 -40.12 15.39 43.82
C ILE A 364 -38.86 16.23 44.07
N THR A 365 -37.94 15.70 44.85
CA THR A 365 -36.63 16.29 45.06
C THR A 365 -35.63 15.56 44.17
N ASP A 366 -34.83 16.29 43.35
CA ASP A 366 -33.80 15.72 42.50
C ASP A 366 -32.62 16.69 42.38
N LYS A 367 -31.44 16.16 42.02
CA LYS A 367 -30.25 17.01 41.81
C LYS A 367 -30.40 17.83 40.53
N PRO A 368 -30.16 19.15 40.60
CA PRO A 368 -30.19 20.00 39.41
C PRO A 368 -29.12 19.57 38.44
N PRO A 369 -29.35 19.69 37.12
CA PRO A 369 -28.34 19.37 36.13
C PRO A 369 -27.12 20.30 36.30
N ALA A 370 -25.93 19.73 36.32
CA ALA A 370 -24.70 20.49 36.55
C ALA A 370 -24.53 21.61 35.51
N LYS A 371 -24.35 22.86 35.96
CA LYS A 371 -24.21 24.04 35.06
C LYS A 371 -23.07 23.88 34.04
N TRP A 372 -21.98 23.19 34.42
CA TRP A 372 -20.87 22.91 33.53
C TRP A 372 -21.27 21.95 32.37
N ALA A 373 -22.17 20.99 32.60
CA ALA A 373 -22.63 20.06 31.57
C ALA A 373 -23.41 20.80 30.49
N GLN A 374 -24.22 21.78 30.81
CA GLN A 374 -24.93 22.62 29.85
C GLN A 374 -23.98 23.46 29.00
N THR A 375 -22.91 23.99 29.65
CA THR A 375 -21.86 24.75 28.97
C THR A 375 -21.07 23.86 28.02
N LEU A 376 -20.71 22.65 28.44
CA LEU A 376 -19.99 21.65 27.64
C LEU A 376 -20.80 21.22 26.45
N LEU A 377 -22.11 21.00 26.56
CA LEU A 377 -22.99 20.70 25.45
C LEU A 377 -23.10 21.82 24.42
N LYS A 378 -23.07 23.08 24.86
CA LYS A 378 -22.99 24.25 23.97
C LYS A 378 -21.67 24.23 23.18
N PHE A 379 -20.54 23.98 23.85
CA PHE A 379 -19.23 23.84 23.18
C PHE A 379 -19.16 22.61 22.27
N ALA A 380 -19.70 21.48 22.67
CA ALA A 380 -19.73 20.27 21.83
C ALA A 380 -20.50 20.47 20.53
N ARG A 381 -21.56 21.27 20.53
CA ARG A 381 -22.29 21.63 19.30
C ARG A 381 -21.46 22.45 18.32
N ILE A 382 -20.45 23.17 18.78
CA ILE A 382 -19.56 24.00 17.94
C ILE A 382 -18.29 23.23 17.61
N ALA A 383 -17.82 22.37 18.51
CA ALA A 383 -16.56 21.65 18.40
C ALA A 383 -16.49 20.68 17.19
N TRP A 384 -17.61 20.16 16.71
CA TRP A 384 -17.61 19.30 15.51
C TRP A 384 -17.33 20.07 14.21
N ILE A 385 -17.51 21.41 14.22
CA ILE A 385 -17.23 22.26 13.05
C ILE A 385 -15.71 22.49 12.92
N ALA A 386 -14.97 22.50 14.03
CA ALA A 386 -13.54 22.75 14.02
C ALA A 386 -12.73 21.77 13.14
N PRO A 387 -12.87 20.44 13.24
CA PRO A 387 -12.15 19.52 12.37
C PRO A 387 -12.52 19.66 10.88
N LEU A 388 -13.76 20.04 10.59
CA LEU A 388 -14.20 20.27 9.20
C LEU A 388 -13.53 21.52 8.61
N VAL A 389 -13.42 22.60 9.41
CA VAL A 389 -12.73 23.83 8.99
C VAL A 389 -11.23 23.55 8.79
N VAL A 390 -10.57 22.83 9.72
CA VAL A 390 -9.16 22.45 9.60
C VAL A 390 -8.94 21.59 8.34
N PHE A 391 -9.82 20.64 8.06
CA PHE A 391 -9.75 19.81 6.85
C PHE A 391 -9.87 20.66 5.58
N LEU A 392 -10.82 21.59 5.50
CA LEU A 392 -10.99 22.46 4.35
C LEU A 392 -9.80 23.40 4.13
N VAL A 393 -9.22 23.93 5.21
CA VAL A 393 -8.03 24.78 5.14
C VAL A 393 -6.82 23.99 4.63
N LEU A 394 -6.59 22.78 5.16
CA LEU A 394 -5.52 21.89 4.69
C LEU A 394 -5.67 21.50 3.21
N GLN A 395 -6.88 21.15 2.78
CA GLN A 395 -7.19 20.88 1.37
C GLN A 395 -6.93 22.10 0.49
N GLY A 396 -7.34 23.28 0.93
CA GLY A 396 -7.08 24.54 0.23
C GLY A 396 -5.58 24.83 0.10
N LEU A 397 -4.80 24.59 1.16
CA LEU A 397 -3.35 24.78 1.16
C LEU A 397 -2.64 23.81 0.20
N ILE A 398 -3.04 22.53 0.18
CA ILE A 398 -2.51 21.52 -0.74
C ILE A 398 -2.83 21.88 -2.20
N LEU A 399 -4.03 22.37 -2.48
CA LEU A 399 -4.40 22.80 -3.82
C LEU A 399 -3.64 24.06 -4.25
N ALA A 400 -3.40 25.00 -3.34
CA ALA A 400 -2.64 26.22 -3.61
C ALA A 400 -1.16 25.91 -3.90
N THR A 401 -0.53 25.02 -3.14
CA THR A 401 0.86 24.60 -3.37
C THR A 401 1.02 23.84 -4.69
N ARG A 402 0.06 22.99 -5.08
CA ARG A 402 0.05 22.33 -6.40
C ARG A 402 -0.06 23.31 -7.57
N ARG A 403 -0.87 24.35 -7.44
CA ARG A 403 -0.98 25.39 -8.49
C ARG A 403 0.29 26.24 -8.60
N ALA A 404 0.99 26.49 -7.50
CA ALA A 404 2.24 27.23 -7.48
C ALA A 404 3.40 26.45 -8.11
N SER A 405 3.50 25.11 -7.86
CA SER A 405 4.53 24.26 -8.46
C SER A 405 4.31 24.03 -9.97
N GLY A 406 3.08 23.88 -10.42
CA GLY A 406 2.76 23.72 -11.84
C GLY A 406 3.09 24.97 -12.70
N ARG A 407 3.06 26.17 -12.12
CA ARG A 407 3.46 27.41 -12.82
C ARG A 407 4.96 27.54 -13.01
N ARG A 408 5.79 26.97 -12.11
CA ARG A 408 7.26 27.04 -12.23
C ARG A 408 7.81 26.18 -13.36
N VAL A 409 7.22 25.00 -13.60
CA VAL A 409 7.61 24.10 -14.69
C VAL A 409 7.31 24.73 -16.06
N SER A 410 6.16 25.39 -16.22
CA SER A 410 5.79 26.06 -17.48
C SER A 410 6.63 27.30 -17.82
N GLN A 411 7.29 27.93 -16.84
CA GLN A 411 8.21 29.06 -17.10
C GLN A 411 9.62 28.60 -17.48
N SER A 412 10.09 27.45 -17.00
CA SER A 412 11.38 26.87 -17.37
C SER A 412 11.42 26.47 -18.85
N ASP A 413 10.33 25.86 -19.35
CA ASP A 413 10.25 25.45 -20.77
C ASP A 413 10.15 26.62 -21.77
N ARG A 414 9.82 27.83 -21.32
CA ARG A 414 9.82 29.04 -22.17
C ARG A 414 11.16 29.74 -22.27
N MET A 415 12.13 29.45 -21.42
CA MET A 415 13.47 30.05 -21.49
C MET A 415 14.46 29.19 -22.28
N VAL A 416 14.08 27.99 -22.70
CA VAL A 416 14.93 27.07 -23.47
C VAL A 416 14.54 27.04 -24.97
N ARG A 417 13.53 27.80 -25.36
CA ARG A 417 13.18 28.08 -26.76
C ARG A 417 13.49 29.55 -27.09
#